data_049f15a3e8935d22d68c498915814b48
#
_entry.id   049f15a3e8935d22d68c498915814b48
#
_cell.length_a   1.000
_cell.length_b   1.000
_cell.length_c   1.000
_cell.angle_alpha   90.00
_cell.angle_beta   90.00
_cell.angle_gamma   90.00
#
_symmetry.space_group_name_H-M   'P 1'
#
loop_
_entity.id
_entity.type
_entity.pdbx_description
1 polymer ?
#
loop_
_entity_poly.entity_id
_entity_poly.type
_entity_poly.pdbx_seq_one_letter_code
_entity_poly.pdbx_strand_id
1 'polypeptide(L)'
;SEMCIRDSFMPNLIGGIVLGYIWQTLLNGLLSKWGQPLLSLSAKNGFIGMLILLMWQQIGYMMIIYIAGIQNIPGELIEAAQIDGANKGQLLKHVIIPMVMPSITICTFLTLTNSFKLFDQNLALTNGEPSNMSEMLALNIYNTFYGRTGWEGVGQAKAVIFFILVGAIAMIQNRLTRSKEVQQ
;
A
#
# COMPACT_ATOMS: atom_id res chain seq x y z
N SER A 1 19.95 13.88 -8.79
CA SER A 1 19.37 12.77 -8.03
C SER A 1 18.24 13.20 -7.08
N GLU A 2 18.26 14.42 -6.49
CA GLU A 2 17.16 14.92 -5.64
C GLU A 2 15.84 15.13 -6.41
N MET A 3 15.91 15.51 -7.68
CA MET A 3 14.74 15.64 -8.55
C MET A 3 13.99 14.31 -8.73
N CYS A 4 14.70 13.20 -8.90
CA CYS A 4 14.06 11.89 -9.04
C CYS A 4 13.31 11.44 -7.77
N ILE A 5 13.82 11.76 -6.59
CA ILE A 5 13.17 11.42 -5.31
C ILE A 5 11.88 12.23 -5.16
N ARG A 6 11.93 13.53 -5.45
CA ARG A 6 10.77 14.43 -5.39
C ARG A 6 9.66 13.99 -6.37
N ASP A 7 10.03 13.66 -7.61
CA ASP A 7 9.08 13.25 -8.64
C ASP A 7 8.43 11.90 -8.31
N SER A 8 9.17 10.98 -7.68
CA SER A 8 8.65 9.70 -7.22
C SER A 8 7.67 9.82 -6.05
N PHE A 9 7.77 10.88 -5.24
CA PHE A 9 6.87 11.15 -4.13
C PHE A 9 5.57 11.85 -4.56
N MET A 10 5.60 12.59 -5.68
CA MET A 10 4.47 13.39 -6.17
C MET A 10 3.14 12.62 -6.28
N PRO A 11 3.10 11.34 -6.74
CA PRO A 11 1.86 10.58 -6.83
C PRO A 11 1.11 10.44 -5.52
N ASN A 12 1.81 10.37 -4.40
CA ASN A 12 1.21 10.23 -3.08
C ASN A 12 0.52 11.52 -2.58
N LEU A 13 0.84 12.68 -3.18
CA LEU A 13 0.23 13.96 -2.86
C LEU A 13 -1.09 14.22 -3.60
N ILE A 14 -1.36 13.44 -4.65
CA ILE A 14 -2.60 13.57 -5.44
C ILE A 14 -3.72 12.84 -4.70
N GLY A 15 -4.86 13.52 -4.53
CA GLY A 15 -6.04 12.92 -3.89
C GLY A 15 -6.51 11.66 -4.61
N GLY A 16 -6.86 10.62 -3.84
CA GLY A 16 -7.17 9.28 -4.35
C GLY A 16 -8.30 9.24 -5.37
N ILE A 17 -9.33 10.09 -5.21
CA ILE A 17 -10.44 10.18 -6.16
C ILE A 17 -9.96 10.71 -7.52
N VAL A 18 -9.21 11.82 -7.53
CA VAL A 18 -8.69 12.41 -8.78
C VAL A 18 -7.77 11.43 -9.48
N LEU A 19 -6.87 10.82 -8.72
CA LEU A 19 -5.95 9.81 -9.24
C LEU A 19 -6.70 8.60 -9.80
N GLY A 20 -7.73 8.14 -9.12
CA GLY A 20 -8.57 7.03 -9.55
C GLY A 20 -9.23 7.28 -10.91
N TYR A 21 -9.82 8.46 -11.13
CA TYR A 21 -10.42 8.81 -12.42
C TYR A 21 -9.40 8.94 -13.55
N ILE A 22 -8.23 9.51 -13.28
CA ILE A 22 -7.15 9.59 -14.28
C ILE A 22 -6.74 8.17 -14.69
N TRP A 23 -6.47 7.30 -13.74
CA TRP A 23 -6.08 5.93 -14.00
C TRP A 23 -7.19 5.09 -14.63
N GLN A 24 -8.45 5.31 -14.26
CA GLN A 24 -9.59 4.67 -14.92
C GLN A 24 -9.59 4.96 -16.42
N THR A 25 -9.41 6.23 -16.79
CA THR A 25 -9.40 6.65 -18.20
C THR A 25 -8.21 6.03 -18.95
N LEU A 26 -7.01 6.07 -18.36
CA LEU A 26 -5.80 5.51 -18.96
C LEU A 26 -5.89 3.98 -19.13
N LEU A 27 -6.27 3.26 -18.08
CA LEU A 27 -6.35 1.80 -18.12
C LEU A 27 -7.47 1.32 -19.03
N ASN A 28 -8.64 1.96 -19.01
CA ASN A 28 -9.72 1.62 -19.94
C ASN A 28 -9.32 1.87 -21.40
N GLY A 29 -8.58 2.93 -21.67
CA GLY A 29 -8.03 3.21 -23.00
C GLY A 29 -7.05 2.13 -23.48
N LEU A 30 -6.19 1.62 -22.59
CA LEU A 30 -5.27 0.52 -22.88
C LEU A 30 -6.01 -0.81 -23.08
N LEU A 31 -6.94 -1.14 -22.18
CA LEU A 31 -7.74 -2.37 -22.26
C LEU A 31 -8.56 -2.43 -23.54
N SER A 32 -9.18 -1.30 -23.93
CA SER A 32 -9.94 -1.19 -25.18
C SER A 32 -9.07 -1.44 -26.41
N LYS A 33 -7.84 -0.92 -26.44
CA LYS A 33 -6.88 -1.19 -27.52
C LYS A 33 -6.53 -2.67 -27.67
N TRP A 34 -6.50 -3.40 -26.55
CA TRP A 34 -6.16 -4.83 -26.53
C TRP A 34 -7.39 -5.74 -26.62
N GLY A 35 -8.58 -5.19 -26.86
CA GLY A 35 -9.83 -5.96 -26.92
C GLY A 35 -10.22 -6.63 -25.60
N GLN A 36 -9.70 -6.12 -24.48
CA GLN A 36 -10.00 -6.62 -23.16
C GLN A 36 -11.20 -5.88 -22.54
N PRO A 37 -11.99 -6.55 -21.67
CA PRO A 37 -13.10 -5.88 -21.00
C PRO A 37 -12.60 -4.74 -20.12
N LEU A 38 -13.37 -3.64 -20.06
CA LEU A 38 -13.08 -2.49 -19.21
C LEU A 38 -13.00 -2.87 -17.73
N LEU A 39 -12.41 -2.00 -16.91
CA LEU A 39 -12.25 -2.24 -15.46
C LEU A 39 -13.59 -2.52 -14.77
N SER A 40 -14.65 -1.82 -15.14
CA SER A 40 -16.01 -2.00 -14.59
C SER A 40 -16.75 -3.24 -15.11
N LEU A 41 -16.28 -3.87 -16.19
CA LEU A 41 -16.89 -5.07 -16.77
C LEU A 41 -16.26 -6.37 -16.30
N SER A 42 -15.09 -6.31 -15.70
CA SER A 42 -14.35 -7.48 -15.21
C SER A 42 -13.77 -7.22 -13.83
N ALA A 43 -14.22 -7.95 -12.81
CA ALA A 43 -13.70 -7.85 -11.46
C ALA A 43 -12.18 -8.10 -11.39
N LYS A 44 -11.66 -9.02 -12.22
CA LYS A 44 -10.22 -9.29 -12.34
C LYS A 44 -9.46 -8.06 -12.83
N ASN A 45 -9.93 -7.44 -13.91
CA ASN A 45 -9.29 -6.24 -14.47
C ASN A 45 -9.40 -5.07 -13.51
N GLY A 46 -10.54 -4.89 -12.85
CA GLY A 46 -10.75 -3.89 -11.81
C GLY A 46 -9.78 -4.06 -10.65
N PHE A 47 -9.62 -5.28 -10.14
CA PHE A 47 -8.68 -5.57 -9.07
C PHE A 47 -7.21 -5.34 -9.48
N ILE A 48 -6.82 -5.80 -10.66
CA ILE A 48 -5.47 -5.57 -11.20
C ILE A 48 -5.22 -4.07 -11.40
N GLY A 49 -6.20 -3.33 -11.92
CA GLY A 49 -6.12 -1.88 -12.06
C GLY A 49 -5.89 -1.16 -10.73
N MET A 50 -6.62 -1.56 -9.68
CA MET A 50 -6.39 -1.04 -8.32
C MET A 50 -5.00 -1.36 -7.78
N LEU A 51 -4.49 -2.58 -8.01
CA LEU A 51 -3.13 -2.96 -7.59
C LEU A 51 -2.06 -2.10 -8.29
N ILE A 52 -2.18 -1.91 -9.61
CA ILE A 52 -1.25 -1.08 -10.38
C ILE A 52 -1.25 0.35 -9.86
N LEU A 53 -2.42 0.94 -9.66
CA LEU A 53 -2.56 2.29 -9.14
C LEU A 53 -1.94 2.43 -7.75
N LEU A 54 -2.25 1.50 -6.84
CA LEU A 54 -1.70 1.51 -5.49
C LEU A 54 -0.19 1.36 -5.46
N MET A 55 0.35 0.41 -6.22
CA MET A 55 1.80 0.22 -6.30
C MET A 55 2.47 1.49 -6.80
N TRP A 56 1.96 2.09 -7.88
CA TRP A 56 2.51 3.31 -8.42
C TRP A 56 2.45 4.47 -7.41
N GLN A 57 1.34 4.62 -6.68
CA GLN A 57 1.16 5.67 -5.68
C GLN A 57 2.08 5.48 -4.47
N GLN A 58 2.28 4.24 -4.01
CA GLN A 58 2.98 3.95 -2.75
C GLN A 58 4.49 3.75 -2.91
N ILE A 59 4.96 3.28 -4.06
CA ILE A 59 6.38 2.94 -4.27
C ILE A 59 7.31 4.11 -3.93
N GLY A 60 7.01 5.31 -4.42
CA GLY A 60 7.85 6.48 -4.18
C GLY A 60 7.95 6.86 -2.70
N TYR A 61 6.84 6.83 -2.00
CA TYR A 61 6.79 7.14 -0.56
C TYR A 61 7.57 6.10 0.27
N MET A 62 7.36 4.81 0.01
CA MET A 62 8.08 3.74 0.70
C MET A 62 9.57 3.78 0.39
N MET A 63 9.95 4.11 -0.85
CA MET A 63 11.35 4.24 -1.26
C MET A 63 12.10 5.28 -0.42
N ILE A 64 11.47 6.43 -0.12
CA ILE A 64 12.10 7.46 0.71
C ILE A 64 12.38 6.93 2.12
N ILE A 65 11.44 6.19 2.72
CA ILE A 65 11.62 5.62 4.07
C ILE A 65 12.77 4.60 4.07
N TYR A 66 12.86 3.75 3.03
CA TYR A 66 13.96 2.79 2.91
C TYR A 66 15.32 3.48 2.69
N ILE A 67 15.37 4.51 1.84
CA ILE A 67 16.61 5.27 1.61
C ILE A 67 17.08 5.91 2.91
N ALA A 68 16.18 6.56 3.66
CA ALA A 68 16.50 7.14 4.95
C ALA A 68 17.01 6.09 5.95
N GLY A 69 16.37 4.92 6.00
CA GLY A 69 16.82 3.80 6.84
C GLY A 69 18.21 3.29 6.49
N ILE A 70 18.52 3.18 5.20
CA ILE A 70 19.84 2.73 4.72
C ILE A 70 20.91 3.78 5.01
N GLN A 71 20.60 5.07 4.81
CA GLN A 71 21.54 6.16 5.07
C GLN A 71 21.90 6.33 6.57
N ASN A 72 21.03 5.86 7.45
CA ASN A 72 21.28 5.90 8.90
C ASN A 72 22.20 4.76 9.40
N ILE A 73 22.61 3.84 8.53
CA ILE A 73 23.55 2.78 8.92
C ILE A 73 24.95 3.37 9.09
N PRO A 74 25.59 3.21 10.29
CA PRO A 74 26.95 3.66 10.49
C PRO A 74 27.92 2.99 9.52
N GLY A 75 28.74 3.79 8.81
CA GLY A 75 29.74 3.27 7.86
C GLY A 75 30.73 2.30 8.49
N GLU A 76 31.06 2.52 9.76
CA GLU A 76 31.97 1.67 10.57
C GLU A 76 31.50 0.21 10.62
N LEU A 77 30.20 -0.06 10.69
CA LEU A 77 29.67 -1.42 10.67
C LEU A 77 29.86 -2.11 9.31
N ILE A 78 29.76 -1.34 8.24
CA ILE A 78 29.97 -1.85 6.88
C ILE A 78 31.47 -2.15 6.67
N GLU A 79 32.34 -1.24 7.11
CA GLU A 79 33.80 -1.40 7.01
C GLU A 79 34.28 -2.56 7.87
N ALA A 80 33.82 -2.69 9.12
CA ALA A 80 34.15 -3.80 9.97
C ALA A 80 33.78 -5.15 9.36
N ALA A 81 32.57 -5.28 8.83
CA ALA A 81 32.13 -6.50 8.15
C ALA A 81 32.97 -6.82 6.90
N GLN A 82 33.43 -5.80 6.17
CA GLN A 82 34.34 -6.00 5.03
C GLN A 82 35.75 -6.46 5.46
N ILE A 83 36.25 -5.92 6.55
CA ILE A 83 37.55 -6.35 7.14
C ILE A 83 37.45 -7.81 7.60
N ASP A 84 36.30 -8.24 8.16
CA ASP A 84 36.02 -9.62 8.54
C ASP A 84 35.82 -10.56 7.34
N GLY A 85 35.94 -10.05 6.10
CA GLY A 85 35.86 -10.85 4.88
C GLY A 85 34.44 -11.16 4.42
N ALA A 86 33.41 -10.43 4.89
CA ALA A 86 32.05 -10.63 4.48
C ALA A 86 31.87 -10.27 2.99
N ASN A 87 31.27 -11.18 2.22
CA ASN A 87 30.86 -10.89 0.87
C ASN A 87 29.59 -10.03 0.83
N LYS A 88 29.26 -9.45 -0.35
CA LYS A 88 28.11 -8.54 -0.51
C LYS A 88 26.76 -9.14 -0.04
N GLY A 89 26.56 -10.44 -0.22
CA GLY A 89 25.36 -11.13 0.22
C GLY A 89 25.30 -11.30 1.75
N GLN A 90 26.43 -11.59 2.37
CA GLN A 90 26.57 -11.67 3.83
C GLN A 90 26.39 -10.29 4.45
N LEU A 91 27.02 -9.25 3.90
CA LEU A 91 26.84 -7.87 4.32
C LEU A 91 25.36 -7.45 4.27
N LEU A 92 24.67 -7.73 3.16
CA LEU A 92 23.25 -7.43 3.01
C LEU A 92 22.40 -8.14 4.07
N LYS A 93 22.60 -9.45 4.25
CA LYS A 93 21.76 -10.30 5.11
C LYS A 93 22.01 -10.09 6.60
N HIS A 94 23.26 -9.88 7.01
CA HIS A 94 23.65 -9.87 8.43
C HIS A 94 23.88 -8.46 9.01
N VAL A 95 24.06 -7.45 8.14
CA VAL A 95 24.27 -6.07 8.58
C VAL A 95 23.16 -5.16 8.09
N ILE A 96 22.97 -5.03 6.76
CA ILE A 96 22.04 -4.04 6.20
C ILE A 96 20.59 -4.35 6.55
N ILE A 97 20.10 -5.57 6.27
CA ILE A 97 18.69 -5.93 6.52
C ILE A 97 18.30 -5.77 7.99
N PRO A 98 19.09 -6.28 8.99
CA PRO A 98 18.77 -6.08 10.40
C PRO A 98 18.74 -4.61 10.82
N MET A 99 19.64 -3.79 10.30
CA MET A 99 19.70 -2.36 10.61
C MET A 99 18.54 -1.56 9.97
N VAL A 100 18.01 -2.00 8.83
CA VAL A 100 16.86 -1.40 8.12
C VAL A 100 15.52 -1.96 8.63
N MET A 101 15.52 -2.94 9.55
CA MET A 101 14.27 -3.54 10.07
C MET A 101 13.24 -2.53 10.58
N PRO A 102 13.60 -1.43 11.29
CA PRO A 102 12.62 -0.42 11.69
C PRO A 102 11.90 0.20 10.49
N SER A 103 12.60 0.52 9.40
CA SER A 103 12.01 1.03 8.17
C SER A 103 11.08 0.00 7.50
N ILE A 104 11.46 -1.28 7.50
CA ILE A 104 10.63 -2.39 7.00
C ILE A 104 9.34 -2.48 7.82
N THR A 105 9.43 -2.39 9.14
CA THR A 105 8.26 -2.42 10.04
C THR A 105 7.30 -1.27 9.73
N ILE A 106 7.82 -0.04 9.61
CA ILE A 106 7.01 1.14 9.29
C ILE A 106 6.36 1.00 7.91
N CYS A 107 7.13 0.65 6.88
CA CYS A 107 6.60 0.48 5.52
C CYS A 107 5.52 -0.60 5.46
N THR A 108 5.73 -1.74 6.11
CA THR A 108 4.76 -2.84 6.15
C THR A 108 3.48 -2.41 6.87
N PHE A 109 3.60 -1.71 8.00
CA PHE A 109 2.46 -1.17 8.74
C PHE A 109 1.65 -0.18 7.91
N LEU A 110 2.32 0.78 7.26
CA LEU A 110 1.67 1.80 6.42
C LEU A 110 0.99 1.16 5.21
N THR A 111 1.66 0.23 4.53
CA THR A 111 1.09 -0.46 3.36
C THR A 111 -0.15 -1.25 3.76
N LEU A 112 -0.07 -2.00 4.86
CA LEU A 112 -1.18 -2.81 5.36
C LEU A 112 -2.39 -1.93 5.72
N THR A 113 -2.18 -0.88 6.50
CA THR A 113 -3.27 0.02 6.92
C THR A 113 -3.87 0.78 5.75
N ASN A 114 -3.07 1.23 4.79
CA ASN A 114 -3.57 1.91 3.58
C ASN A 114 -4.36 0.95 2.67
N SER A 115 -3.96 -0.31 2.58
CA SER A 115 -4.70 -1.32 1.80
C SER A 115 -6.11 -1.56 2.34
N PHE A 116 -6.28 -1.55 3.66
CA PHE A 116 -7.62 -1.67 4.25
C PHE A 116 -8.47 -0.41 4.06
N LYS A 117 -7.86 0.78 4.05
CA LYS A 117 -8.54 2.07 3.87
C LYS A 117 -8.80 2.44 2.40
N LEU A 118 -8.66 1.50 1.48
CA LEU A 118 -8.80 1.73 0.05
C LEU A 118 -10.26 2.03 -0.32
N PHE A 119 -10.65 3.29 -0.15
CA PHE A 119 -11.99 3.80 -0.47
C PHE A 119 -11.99 4.64 -1.75
N ASP A 120 -11.22 5.72 -1.77
CA ASP A 120 -11.22 6.72 -2.84
C ASP A 120 -10.89 6.11 -4.20
N GLN A 121 -9.84 5.29 -4.27
CA GLN A 121 -9.39 4.64 -5.49
C GLN A 121 -10.41 3.59 -5.96
N ASN A 122 -10.99 2.82 -5.04
CA ASN A 122 -12.01 1.84 -5.39
C ASN A 122 -13.28 2.51 -5.92
N LEU A 123 -13.72 3.59 -5.26
CA LEU A 123 -14.87 4.37 -5.69
C LEU A 123 -14.65 4.95 -7.10
N ALA A 124 -13.51 5.61 -7.33
CA ALA A 124 -13.24 6.30 -8.58
C ALA A 124 -12.87 5.35 -9.74
N LEU A 125 -12.21 4.22 -9.46
CA LEU A 125 -11.72 3.31 -10.50
C LEU A 125 -12.81 2.36 -11.01
N THR A 126 -13.57 1.74 -10.12
CA THR A 126 -14.54 0.69 -10.45
C THR A 126 -15.92 0.92 -9.82
N ASN A 127 -16.02 1.72 -8.78
CA ASN A 127 -17.24 1.87 -7.97
C ASN A 127 -17.85 0.52 -7.51
N GLY A 128 -16.99 -0.48 -7.30
CA GLY A 128 -17.42 -1.84 -6.93
C GLY A 128 -17.86 -2.74 -8.09
N GLU A 129 -17.99 -2.20 -9.31
CA GLU A 129 -18.44 -2.98 -10.49
C GLU A 129 -17.43 -4.07 -10.90
N PRO A 130 -17.89 -5.17 -11.54
CA PRO A 130 -19.26 -5.54 -11.81
C PRO A 130 -19.93 -6.20 -10.60
N SER A 131 -21.22 -5.92 -10.40
CA SER A 131 -22.07 -6.59 -9.39
C SER A 131 -21.48 -6.59 -7.97
N ASN A 132 -20.80 -5.54 -7.55
CA ASN A 132 -20.07 -5.37 -6.28
C ASN A 132 -18.90 -6.37 -6.08
N MET A 133 -18.46 -7.06 -7.14
CA MET A 133 -17.37 -8.05 -7.02
C MET A 133 -15.98 -7.42 -6.84
N SER A 134 -15.80 -6.15 -7.21
CA SER A 134 -14.58 -5.39 -6.97
C SER A 134 -14.70 -4.44 -5.76
N GLU A 135 -15.79 -4.53 -5.00
CA GLU A 135 -16.08 -3.67 -3.85
C GLU A 135 -15.18 -4.05 -2.66
N MET A 136 -14.34 -3.12 -2.25
CA MET A 136 -13.51 -3.27 -1.06
C MET A 136 -14.29 -2.96 0.23
N LEU A 137 -13.80 -3.43 1.37
CA LEU A 137 -14.50 -3.33 2.66
C LEU A 137 -14.93 -1.90 3.01
N ALA A 138 -14.05 -0.92 2.80
CA ALA A 138 -14.37 0.48 3.10
C ALA A 138 -15.51 1.01 2.22
N LEU A 139 -15.51 0.70 0.92
CA LEU A 139 -16.58 1.07 0.00
C LEU A 139 -17.88 0.34 0.34
N ASN A 140 -17.82 -0.94 0.71
CA ASN A 140 -18.98 -1.72 1.13
C ASN A 140 -19.66 -1.13 2.38
N ILE A 141 -18.89 -0.68 3.35
CA ILE A 141 -19.42 -0.01 4.55
C ILE A 141 -20.16 1.27 4.14
N TYR A 142 -19.53 2.08 3.30
CA TYR A 142 -20.11 3.32 2.79
C TYR A 142 -21.42 3.07 2.04
N ASN A 143 -21.43 2.14 1.10
CA ASN A 143 -22.61 1.78 0.31
C ASN A 143 -23.73 1.16 1.17
N THR A 144 -23.37 0.45 2.24
CA THR A 144 -24.38 -0.07 3.17
C THR A 144 -25.00 1.06 3.97
N PHE A 145 -24.21 2.03 4.41
CA PHE A 145 -24.68 3.12 5.27
C PHE A 145 -25.49 4.16 4.50
N TYR A 146 -25.00 4.60 3.34
CA TYR A 146 -25.61 5.68 2.55
C TYR A 146 -26.47 5.21 1.37
N GLY A 147 -26.24 4.02 0.85
CA GLY A 147 -26.93 3.51 -0.33
C GLY A 147 -28.22 2.73 -0.02
N ARG A 148 -28.48 2.43 1.26
CA ARG A 148 -29.66 1.62 1.67
C ARG A 148 -30.38 2.27 2.82
N THR A 149 -31.55 2.85 2.57
CA THR A 149 -32.40 3.45 3.61
C THR A 149 -32.79 2.41 4.66
N GLY A 150 -32.63 2.74 5.95
CA GLY A 150 -32.93 1.85 7.08
C GLY A 150 -31.84 0.85 7.41
N TRP A 151 -30.67 0.92 6.75
CA TRP A 151 -29.53 0.03 7.00
C TRP A 151 -28.36 0.75 7.69
N GLU A 152 -28.56 1.94 8.22
CA GLU A 152 -27.55 2.75 8.89
C GLU A 152 -26.93 2.00 10.07
N GLY A 153 -27.75 1.30 10.87
CA GLY A 153 -27.27 0.47 11.97
C GLY A 153 -26.40 -0.71 11.52
N VAL A 154 -26.72 -1.32 10.37
CA VAL A 154 -25.90 -2.38 9.79
C VAL A 154 -24.58 -1.82 9.27
N GLY A 155 -24.59 -0.64 8.64
CA GLY A 155 -23.37 0.06 8.20
C GLY A 155 -22.46 0.39 9.37
N GLN A 156 -23.01 0.89 10.50
CA GLN A 156 -22.26 1.15 11.72
C GLN A 156 -21.66 -0.13 12.31
N ALA A 157 -22.44 -1.22 12.39
CA ALA A 157 -21.94 -2.51 12.88
C ALA A 157 -20.77 -3.03 12.03
N LYS A 158 -20.88 -2.95 10.70
CA LYS A 158 -19.77 -3.29 9.79
C LYS A 158 -18.53 -2.42 10.05
N ALA A 159 -18.70 -1.11 10.28
CA ALA A 159 -17.59 -0.20 10.57
C ALA A 159 -16.87 -0.57 11.87
N VAL A 160 -17.61 -0.94 12.92
CA VAL A 160 -17.05 -1.39 14.21
C VAL A 160 -16.27 -2.69 14.03
N ILE A 161 -16.85 -3.68 13.35
CA ILE A 161 -16.17 -4.96 13.08
C ILE A 161 -14.89 -4.71 12.25
N PHE A 162 -14.97 -3.87 11.23
CA PHE A 162 -13.83 -3.48 10.41
C PHE A 162 -12.73 -2.83 11.25
N PHE A 163 -13.07 -1.90 12.14
CA PHE A 163 -12.11 -1.24 13.02
C PHE A 163 -11.40 -2.25 13.93
N ILE A 164 -12.15 -3.17 14.56
CA ILE A 164 -11.57 -4.22 15.42
C ILE A 164 -10.63 -5.13 14.60
N LEU A 165 -11.06 -5.56 13.42
CA LEU A 165 -10.29 -6.43 12.55
C LEU A 165 -8.97 -5.77 12.12
N VAL A 166 -9.03 -4.54 11.59
CA VAL A 166 -7.83 -3.80 11.16
C VAL A 166 -6.91 -3.52 12.33
N GLY A 167 -7.46 -3.12 13.49
CA GLY A 167 -6.69 -2.88 14.70
C GLY A 167 -5.98 -4.16 15.20
N ALA A 168 -6.67 -5.30 15.19
CA ALA A 168 -6.08 -6.59 15.57
C ALA A 168 -4.94 -6.99 14.61
N ILE A 169 -5.16 -6.89 13.30
CA ILE A 169 -4.13 -7.21 12.29
C ILE A 169 -2.92 -6.29 12.45
N ALA A 170 -3.15 -4.97 12.64
CA ALA A 170 -2.08 -4.00 12.82
C ALA A 170 -1.26 -4.27 14.10
N MET A 171 -1.92 -4.64 15.20
CA MET A 171 -1.25 -5.02 16.45
C MET A 171 -0.42 -6.30 16.29
N ILE A 172 -0.96 -7.32 15.64
CA ILE A 172 -0.26 -8.58 15.38
C ILE A 172 0.97 -8.32 14.51
N GLN A 173 0.80 -7.58 13.41
CA GLN A 173 1.90 -7.25 12.51
C GLN A 173 3.01 -6.48 13.25
N ASN A 174 2.65 -5.46 14.03
CA ASN A 174 3.63 -4.67 14.79
C ASN A 174 4.39 -5.54 15.80
N ARG A 175 3.72 -6.46 16.52
CA ARG A 175 4.39 -7.39 17.43
C ARG A 175 5.35 -8.32 16.70
N LEU A 176 4.94 -8.89 15.56
CA LEU A 176 5.77 -9.83 14.78
C LEU A 176 7.00 -9.17 14.17
N THR A 177 6.89 -7.92 13.74
CA THR A 177 7.99 -7.21 13.09
C THR A 177 8.94 -6.59 14.12
N ARG A 178 8.40 -5.99 15.17
CA ARG A 178 9.19 -5.35 16.23
C ARG A 178 10.06 -6.34 17.00
N SER A 179 9.66 -7.60 17.11
CA SER A 179 10.49 -8.65 17.74
C SER A 179 11.78 -8.96 16.97
N LYS A 180 11.89 -8.50 15.72
CA LYS A 180 13.07 -8.68 14.85
C LYS A 180 13.93 -7.43 14.73
N GLU A 181 13.53 -6.33 15.36
CA GLU A 181 14.31 -5.09 15.39
C GLU A 181 15.49 -5.25 16.34
N VAL A 182 16.67 -4.88 15.86
CA VAL A 182 17.86 -4.76 16.71
C VAL A 182 17.70 -3.47 17.53
N GLN A 183 17.65 -3.58 18.84
CA GLN A 183 17.69 -2.41 19.72
C GLN A 183 19.05 -1.74 19.55
N GLN A 184 19.05 -0.50 19.08
CA GLN A 184 20.22 0.38 19.00
C GLN A 184 20.47 1.01 20.37
#